data_ea91e41a1c2e4a2ba98b9cde4ef8d34c
#
_entry.id   ea91e41a1c2e4a2ba98b9cde4ef8d34c
#
_cell.length_a   1.000
_cell.length_b   1.000
_cell.length_c   1.000
_cell.angle_alpha   90.00
_cell.angle_beta   90.00
_cell.angle_gamma   90.00
#
_symmetry.space_group_name_H-M   'P 1'
#
loop_
_entity.id
_entity.type
_entity.pdbx_description
1 polymer ?
#
loop_
_entity_poly.entity_id
_entity_poly.type
_entity_poly.pdbx_seq_one_letter_code
_entity_poly.pdbx_strand_id
1 'polypeptide(L)'
;SSWLSITITMFAIVIVMNAVNFIDGLDGLVAGVCLISNGVFFAYSYIFTRDSGASSYFNLSTFIAAVLIGACLGFLPLNWSPAKIFMGDSGALVIGLLMATSAIAITGQMDPSALDPERLGRSQLVGAFLPILLPLLVVLLPLLDFGLAVLRRMSAGRSPFSPDRKHLHHRMLDLGHRDRDAVLIFYAWTAVVSLAVLLMYVGAREDWPGQYLPGVGFGIVGIAACLVVTLSPTRRRKSAAGTEPDPTPVES
;
A
#
# COMPACT_ATOMS: atom_id res chain seq x y z
N SER A 1 26.62 -13.08 3.97
CA SER A 1 27.20 -13.64 2.74
C SER A 1 26.41 -13.10 1.56
N SER A 2 27.07 -12.81 0.44
CA SER A 2 26.46 -12.25 -0.76
C SER A 2 25.28 -13.10 -1.29
N TRP A 3 25.35 -14.41 -1.17
CA TRP A 3 24.28 -15.32 -1.56
C TRP A 3 23.00 -15.13 -0.74
N LEU A 4 23.10 -14.92 0.56
CA LEU A 4 21.95 -14.67 1.42
C LEU A 4 21.27 -13.35 1.04
N SER A 5 22.05 -12.30 0.80
CA SER A 5 21.53 -11.00 0.39
C SER A 5 20.78 -11.09 -0.95
N ILE A 6 21.35 -11.76 -1.94
CA ILE A 6 20.70 -11.99 -3.24
C ILE A 6 19.38 -12.75 -3.05
N THR A 7 19.40 -13.82 -2.29
CA THR A 7 18.21 -14.64 -2.04
C THR A 7 17.09 -13.82 -1.39
N ILE A 8 17.40 -13.07 -0.32
CA ILE A 8 16.43 -12.20 0.37
C ILE A 8 15.87 -11.15 -0.59
N THR A 9 16.72 -10.51 -1.39
CA THR A 9 16.31 -9.51 -2.38
C THR A 9 15.35 -10.10 -3.42
N MET A 10 15.66 -11.28 -3.96
CA MET A 10 14.78 -11.96 -4.91
C MET A 10 13.42 -12.29 -4.29
N PHE A 11 13.40 -12.82 -3.07
CA PHE A 11 12.16 -13.09 -2.35
C PHE A 11 11.35 -11.82 -2.08
N ALA A 12 12.00 -10.73 -1.67
CA ALA A 12 11.34 -9.46 -1.44
C ALA A 12 10.66 -8.94 -2.72
N ILE A 13 11.36 -8.97 -3.85
CA ILE A 13 10.80 -8.57 -5.15
C ILE A 13 9.58 -9.42 -5.50
N VAL A 14 9.70 -10.75 -5.43
CA VAL A 14 8.60 -11.67 -5.76
C VAL A 14 7.39 -11.47 -4.85
N ILE A 15 7.61 -11.25 -3.55
CA ILE A 15 6.53 -10.98 -2.59
C ILE A 15 5.80 -9.69 -2.95
N VAL A 16 6.52 -8.61 -3.25
CA VAL A 16 5.92 -7.32 -3.61
C VAL A 16 5.15 -7.43 -4.92
N MET A 17 5.72 -8.05 -5.94
CA MET A 17 5.06 -8.29 -7.22
C MET A 17 3.72 -9.02 -7.02
N ASN A 18 3.74 -10.11 -6.27
CA ASN A 18 2.52 -10.88 -6.00
C ASN A 18 1.53 -10.10 -5.12
N ALA A 19 2.00 -9.34 -4.13
CA ALA A 19 1.12 -8.54 -3.30
C ALA A 19 0.36 -7.49 -4.10
N VAL A 20 1.03 -6.79 -5.04
CA VAL A 20 0.39 -5.83 -5.94
C VAL A 20 -0.58 -6.54 -6.89
N ASN A 21 -0.23 -7.70 -7.43
CA ASN A 21 -1.11 -8.50 -8.29
C ASN A 21 -2.36 -8.99 -7.54
N PHE A 22 -2.23 -9.38 -6.28
CA PHE A 22 -3.36 -9.87 -5.48
C PHE A 22 -4.41 -8.82 -5.16
N ILE A 23 -4.07 -7.54 -5.08
CA ILE A 23 -5.05 -6.47 -4.87
C ILE A 23 -5.73 -6.01 -6.16
N ASP A 24 -5.33 -6.51 -7.35
CA ASP A 24 -5.96 -6.20 -8.64
C ASP A 24 -7.31 -6.91 -8.80
N GLY A 25 -8.20 -6.69 -7.85
CA GLY A 25 -9.53 -7.30 -7.82
C GLY A 25 -10.69 -6.31 -8.00
N LEU A 26 -10.42 -5.00 -8.02
CA LEU A 26 -11.42 -3.94 -8.20
C LEU A 26 -10.91 -2.89 -9.18
N ASP A 27 -11.84 -2.38 -10.01
CA ASP A 27 -11.59 -1.29 -10.95
C ASP A 27 -10.95 -0.08 -10.26
N GLY A 28 -9.80 0.38 -10.76
CA GLY A 28 -9.07 1.53 -10.24
C GLY A 28 -8.23 1.27 -8.98
N LEU A 29 -8.36 0.12 -8.32
CA LEU A 29 -7.73 -0.10 -7.02
C LEU A 29 -6.21 -0.03 -7.09
N VAL A 30 -5.58 -0.88 -7.91
CA VAL A 30 -4.11 -0.92 -8.04
C VAL A 30 -3.55 0.41 -8.53
N ALA A 31 -4.14 0.96 -9.59
CA ALA A 31 -3.66 2.20 -10.19
C ALA A 31 -3.65 3.36 -9.18
N GLY A 32 -4.72 3.51 -8.38
CA GLY A 32 -4.80 4.59 -7.41
C GLY A 32 -3.95 4.36 -6.15
N VAL A 33 -3.90 3.13 -5.63
CA VAL A 33 -3.00 2.78 -4.53
C VAL A 33 -1.55 3.03 -4.93
N CYS A 34 -1.15 2.58 -6.12
CA CYS A 34 0.21 2.79 -6.63
C CYS A 34 0.51 4.27 -6.91
N LEU A 35 -0.47 5.04 -7.40
CA LEU A 35 -0.33 6.49 -7.59
C LEU A 35 -0.03 7.20 -6.27
N ILE A 36 -0.82 6.94 -5.23
CA ILE A 36 -0.65 7.56 -3.90
C ILE A 36 0.69 7.12 -3.29
N SER A 37 0.98 5.84 -3.31
CA SER A 37 2.21 5.27 -2.75
C SER A 37 3.45 5.81 -3.43
N ASN A 38 3.49 5.81 -4.76
CA ASN A 38 4.63 6.33 -5.50
C ASN A 38 4.73 7.86 -5.41
N GLY A 39 3.61 8.58 -5.22
CA GLY A 39 3.63 10.02 -4.94
C GLY A 39 4.37 10.35 -3.65
N VAL A 40 4.06 9.64 -2.59
CA VAL A 40 4.74 9.79 -1.29
C VAL A 40 6.21 9.31 -1.38
N PHE A 41 6.44 8.18 -2.05
CA PHE A 41 7.79 7.66 -2.25
C PHE A 41 8.67 8.59 -3.10
N PHE A 42 8.10 9.23 -4.12
CA PHE A 42 8.79 10.26 -4.92
C PHE A 42 9.22 11.43 -4.03
N ALA A 43 8.31 11.97 -3.21
CA ALA A 43 8.63 13.06 -2.30
C ALA A 43 9.76 12.68 -1.34
N TYR A 44 9.66 11.49 -0.72
CA TYR A 44 10.69 10.96 0.15
C TYR A 44 12.04 10.81 -0.58
N SER A 45 12.06 10.12 -1.72
CA SER A 45 13.27 9.84 -2.49
C SER A 45 13.94 11.14 -2.97
N TYR A 46 13.15 12.13 -3.38
CA TYR A 46 13.64 13.45 -3.76
C TYR A 46 14.31 14.19 -2.60
N ILE A 47 13.66 14.24 -1.43
CA ILE A 47 14.20 14.87 -0.22
C ILE A 47 15.50 14.16 0.20
N PHE A 48 15.48 12.82 0.26
CA PHE A 48 16.64 12.00 0.64
C PHE A 48 17.85 12.24 -0.29
N THR A 49 17.63 12.26 -1.60
CA THR A 49 18.70 12.49 -2.59
C THR A 49 19.28 13.89 -2.48
N ARG A 50 18.43 14.89 -2.24
CA ARG A 50 18.88 16.27 -2.03
C ARG A 50 19.77 16.40 -0.79
N ASP A 51 19.43 15.72 0.30
CA ASP A 51 20.15 15.80 1.57
C ASP A 51 21.46 15.03 1.57
N SER A 52 21.54 13.93 0.79
CA SER A 52 22.76 13.13 0.68
C SER A 52 23.91 13.83 -0.08
N GLY A 53 23.69 15.05 -0.60
CA GLY A 53 24.71 15.82 -1.33
C GLY A 53 25.15 15.17 -2.64
N ALA A 54 24.41 14.14 -3.11
CA ALA A 54 24.69 13.52 -4.39
C ALA A 54 24.58 14.57 -5.50
N SER A 55 25.67 14.83 -6.20
CA SER A 55 25.75 15.81 -7.28
C SER A 55 24.87 15.49 -8.50
N SER A 56 24.31 14.31 -8.52
CA SER A 56 23.33 13.84 -9.50
C SER A 56 21.93 13.89 -8.89
N TYR A 57 21.15 14.89 -9.27
CA TYR A 57 19.71 14.96 -8.94
C TYR A 57 18.91 13.82 -9.59
N PHE A 58 19.55 12.96 -10.36
CA PHE A 58 18.95 11.83 -11.06
C PHE A 58 19.15 10.54 -10.28
N ASN A 59 18.28 10.35 -9.29
CA ASN A 59 18.21 9.08 -8.59
C ASN A 59 17.26 8.13 -9.35
N LEU A 60 17.72 6.92 -9.63
CA LEU A 60 16.94 5.88 -10.30
C LEU A 60 15.59 5.65 -9.59
N SER A 61 15.57 5.65 -8.26
CA SER A 61 14.35 5.46 -7.47
C SER A 61 13.34 6.57 -7.69
N THR A 62 13.78 7.84 -7.69
CA THR A 62 12.94 9.01 -7.96
C THR A 62 12.40 8.98 -9.38
N PHE A 63 13.23 8.58 -10.35
CA PHE A 63 12.83 8.45 -11.75
C PHE A 63 11.75 7.38 -11.94
N ILE A 64 11.97 6.17 -11.39
CA ILE A 64 10.98 5.08 -11.47
C ILE A 64 9.66 5.51 -10.83
N ALA A 65 9.70 6.15 -9.66
CA ALA A 65 8.48 6.65 -8.99
C ALA A 65 7.72 7.66 -9.86
N ALA A 66 8.43 8.62 -10.50
CA ALA A 66 7.83 9.59 -11.41
C ALA A 66 7.17 8.91 -12.63
N VAL A 67 7.84 7.92 -13.23
CA VAL A 67 7.30 7.14 -14.36
C VAL A 67 6.03 6.40 -13.93
N LEU A 68 6.05 5.74 -12.76
CA LEU A 68 4.88 5.03 -12.23
C LEU A 68 3.71 5.97 -11.93
N ILE A 69 3.98 7.16 -11.38
CA ILE A 69 2.97 8.20 -11.17
C ILE A 69 2.32 8.58 -12.50
N GLY A 70 3.13 8.89 -13.52
CA GLY A 70 2.62 9.25 -14.84
C GLY A 70 1.81 8.13 -15.50
N ALA A 71 2.28 6.89 -15.44
CA ALA A 71 1.60 5.72 -15.97
C ALA A 71 0.26 5.49 -15.26
N CYS A 72 0.23 5.53 -13.92
CA CYS A 72 -1.00 5.35 -13.14
C CYS A 72 -2.00 6.49 -13.39
N LEU A 73 -1.54 7.76 -13.48
CA LEU A 73 -2.39 8.90 -13.80
C LEU A 73 -3.04 8.78 -15.18
N GLY A 74 -2.29 8.32 -16.18
CA GLY A 74 -2.82 8.11 -17.53
C GLY A 74 -3.76 6.92 -17.63
N PHE A 75 -3.52 5.86 -16.86
CA PHE A 75 -4.32 4.64 -16.85
C PHE A 75 -5.62 4.78 -16.04
N LEU A 76 -5.58 5.42 -14.87
CA LEU A 76 -6.67 5.47 -13.90
C LEU A 76 -8.01 5.98 -14.49
N PRO A 77 -8.08 7.04 -15.32
CA PRO A 77 -9.34 7.49 -15.89
C PRO A 77 -10.06 6.45 -16.75
N LEU A 78 -9.31 5.53 -17.38
CA LEU A 78 -9.86 4.44 -18.20
C LEU A 78 -10.14 3.19 -17.38
N ASN A 79 -9.44 3.02 -16.26
CA ASN A 79 -9.61 1.89 -15.34
C ASN A 79 -10.57 2.22 -14.18
N TRP A 80 -11.05 3.47 -14.03
CA TRP A 80 -12.03 3.83 -13.01
C TRP A 80 -13.38 3.14 -13.26
N SER A 81 -14.03 2.68 -12.19
CA SER A 81 -15.28 1.92 -12.28
C SER A 81 -16.44 2.73 -12.89
N PRO A 82 -17.17 2.22 -13.92
CA PRO A 82 -16.94 0.94 -14.61
C PRO A 82 -15.73 1.02 -15.56
N ALA A 83 -14.78 0.10 -15.39
CA ALA A 83 -13.53 0.13 -16.14
C ALA A 83 -13.74 -0.13 -17.64
N LYS A 84 -13.04 0.65 -18.48
CA LYS A 84 -12.98 0.44 -19.93
C LYS A 84 -11.79 -0.42 -20.33
N ILE A 85 -10.73 -0.41 -19.53
CA ILE A 85 -9.52 -1.23 -19.69
C ILE A 85 -9.14 -1.84 -18.35
N PHE A 86 -8.55 -3.01 -18.37
CA PHE A 86 -8.09 -3.73 -17.19
C PHE A 86 -6.56 -3.80 -17.18
N MET A 87 -5.97 -3.76 -15.97
CA MET A 87 -4.52 -3.81 -15.81
C MET A 87 -3.97 -5.20 -16.14
N GLY A 88 -4.64 -6.23 -15.65
CA GLY A 88 -4.24 -7.64 -15.78
C GLY A 88 -2.95 -7.97 -15.02
N ASP A 89 -2.65 -9.24 -14.92
CA ASP A 89 -1.48 -9.73 -14.17
C ASP A 89 -0.17 -9.11 -14.64
N SER A 90 0.00 -8.95 -15.95
CA SER A 90 1.23 -8.36 -16.51
C SER A 90 1.47 -6.93 -16.04
N GLY A 91 0.42 -6.11 -16.03
CA GLY A 91 0.52 -4.72 -15.55
C GLY A 91 0.80 -4.65 -14.05
N ALA A 92 0.06 -5.40 -13.26
CA ALA A 92 0.20 -5.44 -11.80
C ALA A 92 1.59 -5.96 -11.38
N LEU A 93 2.09 -7.03 -12.02
CA LEU A 93 3.41 -7.60 -11.75
C LEU A 93 4.54 -6.62 -12.12
N VAL A 94 4.42 -5.90 -13.26
CA VAL A 94 5.42 -4.89 -13.68
C VAL A 94 5.43 -3.72 -12.69
N ILE A 95 4.28 -3.22 -12.25
CA ILE A 95 4.21 -2.18 -11.23
C ILE A 95 4.88 -2.66 -9.93
N GLY A 96 4.54 -3.86 -9.47
CA GLY A 96 5.14 -4.44 -8.27
C GLY A 96 6.66 -4.59 -8.38
N LEU A 97 7.16 -5.03 -9.53
CA LEU A 97 8.60 -5.12 -9.81
C LEU A 97 9.29 -3.76 -9.72
N LEU A 98 8.73 -2.73 -10.36
CA LEU A 98 9.29 -1.39 -10.37
C LEU A 98 9.24 -0.74 -8.98
N MET A 99 8.17 -0.95 -8.21
CA MET A 99 8.07 -0.50 -6.82
C MET A 99 9.13 -1.17 -5.94
N ALA A 100 9.28 -2.50 -6.04
CA ALA A 100 10.28 -3.23 -5.26
C ALA A 100 11.71 -2.80 -5.62
N THR A 101 12.03 -2.72 -6.90
CA THR A 101 13.37 -2.33 -7.35
C THR A 101 13.72 -0.89 -7.00
N SER A 102 12.76 0.05 -7.07
CA SER A 102 12.98 1.43 -6.64
C SER A 102 13.23 1.54 -5.14
N ALA A 103 12.50 0.77 -4.33
CA ALA A 103 12.69 0.70 -2.88
C ALA A 103 14.08 0.13 -2.51
N ILE A 104 14.49 -0.94 -3.17
CA ILE A 104 15.81 -1.56 -2.96
C ILE A 104 16.93 -0.60 -3.40
N ALA A 105 16.77 0.08 -4.54
CA ALA A 105 17.77 0.99 -5.08
C ALA A 105 18.05 2.16 -4.13
N ILE A 106 17.02 2.76 -3.50
CA ILE A 106 17.24 3.85 -2.54
C ILE A 106 17.85 3.35 -1.23
N THR A 107 17.44 2.17 -0.77
CA THR A 107 18.01 1.54 0.44
C THR A 107 19.50 1.24 0.26
N GLY A 108 19.90 0.81 -0.93
CA GLY A 108 21.30 0.55 -1.27
C GLY A 108 22.21 1.80 -1.32
N GLN A 109 21.62 3.00 -1.33
CA GLN A 109 22.37 4.27 -1.31
C GLN A 109 22.63 4.80 0.11
N MET A 110 22.09 4.12 1.12
CA MET A 110 22.33 4.50 2.51
C MET A 110 23.74 4.11 2.94
N ASP A 111 24.41 5.02 3.64
CA ASP A 111 25.67 4.71 4.29
C ASP A 111 25.41 3.71 5.44
N PRO A 112 26.00 2.51 5.42
CA PRO A 112 25.86 1.56 6.51
C PRO A 112 26.29 2.12 7.88
N SER A 113 27.20 3.10 7.91
CA SER A 113 27.65 3.77 9.13
C SER A 113 26.55 4.64 9.77
N ALA A 114 25.58 5.08 8.98
CA ALA A 114 24.41 5.80 9.48
C ALA A 114 23.43 4.89 10.26
N LEU A 115 23.61 3.57 10.17
CA LEU A 115 22.81 2.57 10.88
C LEU A 115 23.52 1.99 12.11
N ASP A 116 24.70 2.53 12.49
CA ASP A 116 25.48 2.07 13.64
C ASP A 116 24.77 2.43 14.96
N PRO A 117 24.26 1.45 15.73
CA PRO A 117 23.54 1.70 16.97
C PRO A 117 24.39 2.39 18.07
N GLU A 118 25.72 2.29 17.99
CA GLU A 118 26.62 2.92 18.97
C GLU A 118 26.76 4.43 18.72
N ARG A 119 26.57 4.86 17.46
CA ARG A 119 26.59 6.27 17.06
C ARG A 119 25.24 6.95 17.13
N LEU A 120 24.16 6.16 17.02
CA LEU A 120 22.80 6.63 17.07
C LEU A 120 22.29 6.60 18.51
N GLY A 121 22.01 7.75 19.10
CA GLY A 121 21.19 7.80 20.31
C GLY A 121 19.84 7.10 20.07
N ARG A 122 19.21 6.55 21.13
CA ARG A 122 17.91 5.84 21.03
C ARG A 122 16.83 6.61 20.29
N SER A 123 16.86 7.94 20.34
CA SER A 123 15.93 8.83 19.64
C SER A 123 16.17 8.93 18.13
N GLN A 124 17.38 8.61 17.66
CA GLN A 124 17.74 8.72 16.24
C GLN A 124 17.57 7.39 15.47
N LEU A 125 17.41 6.27 16.18
CA LEU A 125 17.21 4.95 15.56
C LEU A 125 16.00 4.92 14.63
N VAL A 126 14.88 5.52 15.03
CA VAL A 126 13.67 5.56 14.20
C VAL A 126 13.94 6.31 12.89
N GLY A 127 14.62 7.47 12.96
CA GLY A 127 14.99 8.24 11.78
C GLY A 127 15.89 7.47 10.82
N ALA A 128 16.85 6.70 11.36
CA ALA A 128 17.77 5.89 10.56
C ALA A 128 17.06 4.72 9.83
N PHE A 129 16.02 4.14 10.43
CA PHE A 129 15.26 3.05 9.81
C PHE A 129 14.08 3.52 8.94
N LEU A 130 13.64 4.78 9.06
CA LEU A 130 12.56 5.33 8.23
C LEU A 130 12.77 5.16 6.73
N PRO A 131 13.97 5.39 6.18
CA PRO A 131 14.25 5.18 4.77
C PRO A 131 14.03 3.73 4.29
N ILE A 132 14.27 2.75 5.15
CA ILE A 132 14.01 1.33 4.86
C ILE A 132 12.52 1.01 5.05
N LEU A 133 11.93 1.60 6.08
CA LEU A 133 10.55 1.32 6.48
C LEU A 133 9.53 1.92 5.50
N LEU A 134 9.81 3.11 4.95
CA LEU A 134 8.87 3.81 4.08
C LEU A 134 8.56 3.03 2.80
N PRO A 135 9.54 2.52 2.03
CA PRO A 135 9.26 1.66 0.89
C PRO A 135 8.46 0.41 1.25
N LEU A 136 8.75 -0.19 2.41
CA LEU A 136 8.04 -1.38 2.89
C LEU A 136 6.59 -1.04 3.26
N LEU A 137 6.36 0.10 3.92
CA LEU A 137 5.03 0.55 4.34
C LEU A 137 4.14 0.96 3.18
N VAL A 138 4.72 1.48 2.10
CA VAL A 138 4.01 1.76 0.85
C VAL A 138 3.35 0.51 0.28
N VAL A 139 4.01 -0.63 0.42
CA VAL A 139 3.50 -1.94 -0.02
C VAL A 139 2.79 -2.69 1.11
N LEU A 140 2.73 -2.12 2.32
CA LEU A 140 2.22 -2.79 3.50
C LEU A 140 0.75 -3.23 3.35
N LEU A 141 -0.10 -2.37 2.78
CA LEU A 141 -1.53 -2.68 2.61
C LEU A 141 -1.74 -3.92 1.72
N PRO A 142 -1.15 -3.98 0.51
CA PRO A 142 -1.12 -5.21 -0.28
C PRO A 142 -0.56 -6.42 0.45
N LEU A 143 0.56 -6.25 1.15
CA LEU A 143 1.19 -7.33 1.91
C LEU A 143 0.32 -7.84 3.07
N LEU A 144 -0.38 -6.94 3.76
CA LEU A 144 -1.30 -7.32 4.84
C LEU A 144 -2.50 -8.10 4.31
N ASP A 145 -3.12 -7.67 3.22
CA ASP A 145 -4.26 -8.42 2.65
C ASP A 145 -3.83 -9.81 2.18
N PHE A 146 -2.70 -9.90 1.49
CA PHE A 146 -2.09 -11.16 1.09
C PHE A 146 -1.75 -12.04 2.31
N GLY A 147 -1.03 -11.49 3.28
CA GLY A 147 -0.62 -12.23 4.49
C GLY A 147 -1.81 -12.73 5.30
N LEU A 148 -2.83 -11.91 5.49
CA LEU A 148 -4.07 -12.32 6.17
C LEU A 148 -4.82 -13.41 5.39
N ALA A 149 -4.82 -13.37 4.06
CA ALA A 149 -5.40 -14.41 3.23
C ALA A 149 -4.65 -15.74 3.39
N VAL A 150 -3.31 -15.70 3.37
CA VAL A 150 -2.45 -16.88 3.61
C VAL A 150 -2.68 -17.45 5.01
N LEU A 151 -2.66 -16.62 6.05
CA LEU A 151 -2.87 -17.05 7.44
C LEU A 151 -4.24 -17.72 7.63
N ARG A 152 -5.31 -17.14 7.06
CA ARG A 152 -6.65 -17.75 7.12
C ARG A 152 -6.72 -19.11 6.45
N ARG A 153 -6.05 -19.26 5.29
CA ARG A 153 -6.00 -20.55 4.59
C ARG A 153 -5.29 -21.61 5.42
N MET A 154 -4.13 -21.25 5.96
CA MET A 154 -3.34 -22.15 6.80
C MET A 154 -4.09 -22.53 8.09
N SER A 155 -4.74 -21.58 8.76
CA SER A 155 -5.54 -21.85 9.96
C SER A 155 -6.78 -22.71 9.68
N ALA A 156 -7.28 -22.70 8.45
CA ALA A 156 -8.37 -23.58 7.99
C ALA A 156 -7.87 -24.93 7.44
N GLY A 157 -6.58 -25.27 7.60
CA GLY A 157 -5.99 -26.51 7.08
C GLY A 157 -5.93 -26.59 5.55
N ARG A 158 -6.01 -25.44 4.84
CA ARG A 158 -5.98 -25.37 3.37
C ARG A 158 -4.60 -24.96 2.88
N SER A 159 -4.29 -25.32 1.63
CA SER A 159 -3.06 -24.86 0.97
C SER A 159 -3.02 -23.34 0.89
N PRO A 160 -1.84 -22.68 1.14
CA PRO A 160 -1.65 -21.25 0.95
C PRO A 160 -2.04 -20.76 -0.45
N PHE A 161 -1.94 -21.61 -1.45
CA PHE A 161 -2.22 -21.32 -2.87
C PHE A 161 -3.66 -21.64 -3.29
N SER A 162 -4.52 -22.11 -2.36
CA SER A 162 -5.92 -22.39 -2.70
C SER A 162 -6.68 -21.10 -3.03
N PRO A 163 -7.65 -21.10 -3.97
CA PRO A 163 -8.48 -19.92 -4.24
C PRO A 163 -9.20 -19.47 -2.96
N ASP A 164 -9.13 -18.17 -2.66
CA ASP A 164 -9.87 -17.58 -1.54
C ASP A 164 -10.65 -16.36 -2.05
N ARG A 165 -11.96 -16.37 -1.84
CA ARG A 165 -12.85 -15.25 -2.17
C ARG A 165 -13.01 -14.27 -0.99
N LYS A 166 -12.22 -14.39 0.10
CA LYS A 166 -12.35 -13.58 1.32
C LYS A 166 -11.27 -12.51 1.44
N HIS A 167 -10.87 -11.89 0.33
CA HIS A 167 -10.02 -10.70 0.37
C HIS A 167 -10.73 -9.53 1.07
N LEU A 168 -9.96 -8.57 1.57
CA LEU A 168 -10.49 -7.43 2.32
C LEU A 168 -11.57 -6.67 1.53
N HIS A 169 -11.40 -6.51 0.22
CA HIS A 169 -12.40 -5.89 -0.65
C HIS A 169 -13.73 -6.66 -0.68
N HIS A 170 -13.72 -8.00 -0.71
CA HIS A 170 -14.95 -8.79 -0.64
C HIS A 170 -15.67 -8.60 0.71
N ARG A 171 -14.93 -8.49 1.82
CA ARG A 171 -15.53 -8.22 3.12
C ARG A 171 -16.19 -6.84 3.19
N MET A 172 -15.60 -5.83 2.53
CA MET A 172 -16.22 -4.51 2.42
C MET A 172 -17.51 -4.55 1.61
N LEU A 173 -17.54 -5.32 0.51
CA LEU A 173 -18.76 -5.55 -0.26
C LEU A 173 -19.83 -6.29 0.56
N ASP A 174 -19.44 -7.28 1.38
CA ASP A 174 -20.33 -7.98 2.29
C ASP A 174 -20.92 -7.06 3.38
N LEU A 175 -20.20 -6.02 3.80
CA LEU A 175 -20.68 -4.97 4.71
C LEU A 175 -21.63 -3.98 4.02
N GLY A 176 -21.81 -4.09 2.69
CA GLY A 176 -22.73 -3.29 1.90
C GLY A 176 -22.10 -2.06 1.25
N HIS A 177 -20.75 -1.90 1.29
CA HIS A 177 -20.06 -0.89 0.52
C HIS A 177 -20.16 -1.19 -0.99
N ARG A 178 -20.21 -0.15 -1.81
CA ARG A 178 -20.08 -0.29 -3.27
C ARG A 178 -18.60 -0.47 -3.63
N ASP A 179 -18.31 -1.02 -4.81
CA ASP A 179 -16.95 -1.18 -5.33
C ASP A 179 -16.14 0.12 -5.24
N ARG A 180 -16.72 1.24 -5.65
CA ARG A 180 -16.10 2.57 -5.59
C ARG A 180 -15.79 3.02 -4.15
N ASP A 181 -16.70 2.74 -3.21
CA ASP A 181 -16.51 3.11 -1.81
C ASP A 181 -15.36 2.29 -1.20
N ALA A 182 -15.29 0.99 -1.52
CA ALA A 182 -14.19 0.13 -1.11
C ALA A 182 -12.85 0.63 -1.65
N VAL A 183 -12.78 0.99 -2.93
CA VAL A 183 -11.57 1.55 -3.55
C VAL A 183 -11.13 2.84 -2.86
N LEU A 184 -12.07 3.77 -2.59
CA LEU A 184 -11.76 5.03 -1.89
C LEU A 184 -11.28 4.80 -0.44
N ILE A 185 -11.81 3.79 0.24
CA ILE A 185 -11.34 3.39 1.57
C ILE A 185 -9.89 2.90 1.49
N PHE A 186 -9.53 2.08 0.50
CA PHE A 186 -8.14 1.66 0.29
C PHE A 186 -7.21 2.84 -0.01
N TYR A 187 -7.67 3.80 -0.81
CA TYR A 187 -6.91 5.04 -1.07
C TYR A 187 -6.67 5.83 0.22
N ALA A 188 -7.71 5.97 1.06
CA ALA A 188 -7.59 6.66 2.35
C ALA A 188 -6.59 5.94 3.27
N TRP A 189 -6.67 4.62 3.40
CA TRP A 189 -5.70 3.84 4.17
C TRP A 189 -4.27 4.03 3.66
N THR A 190 -4.08 3.92 2.34
CA THR A 190 -2.76 4.09 1.72
C THR A 190 -2.22 5.49 1.96
N ALA A 191 -3.04 6.52 1.78
CA ALA A 191 -2.65 7.91 2.01
C ALA A 191 -2.29 8.17 3.48
N VAL A 192 -3.11 7.69 4.42
CA VAL A 192 -2.86 7.88 5.86
C VAL A 192 -1.54 7.25 6.28
N VAL A 193 -1.33 5.98 5.92
CA VAL A 193 -0.12 5.26 6.33
C VAL A 193 1.12 5.88 5.68
N SER A 194 1.08 6.13 4.37
CA SER A 194 2.23 6.66 3.64
C SER A 194 2.59 8.09 4.09
N LEU A 195 1.59 8.97 4.27
CA LEU A 195 1.83 10.35 4.72
C LEU A 195 2.28 10.41 6.18
N ALA A 196 1.75 9.54 7.07
CA ALA A 196 2.21 9.47 8.45
C ALA A 196 3.71 9.22 8.53
N VAL A 197 4.21 8.27 7.74
CA VAL A 197 5.64 7.94 7.71
C VAL A 197 6.47 9.04 7.06
N LEU A 198 5.97 9.67 5.99
CA LEU A 198 6.66 10.82 5.39
C LEU A 198 6.77 11.99 6.39
N LEU A 199 5.70 12.27 7.16
CA LEU A 199 5.71 13.29 8.20
C LEU A 199 6.70 12.96 9.32
N MET A 200 6.80 11.69 9.73
CA MET A 200 7.82 11.25 10.69
C MET A 200 9.24 11.49 10.15
N TYR A 201 9.47 11.17 8.86
CA TYR A 201 10.76 11.40 8.22
C TYR A 201 11.11 12.89 8.15
N VAL A 202 10.18 13.72 7.69
CA VAL A 202 10.39 15.18 7.59
C VAL A 202 10.59 15.80 8.98
N GLY A 203 9.81 15.40 9.97
CA GLY A 203 9.96 15.86 11.34
C GLY A 203 11.32 15.51 11.96
N ALA A 204 11.80 14.30 11.71
CA ALA A 204 13.13 13.86 12.15
C ALA A 204 14.25 14.64 11.46
N ARG A 205 14.09 14.97 10.18
CA ARG A 205 15.05 15.72 9.37
C ARG A 205 15.15 17.19 9.82
N GLU A 206 14.04 17.83 10.10
CA GLU A 206 13.96 19.26 10.44
C GLU A 206 14.11 19.53 11.95
N ASP A 207 14.46 18.51 12.75
CA ASP A 207 14.59 18.58 14.22
C ASP A 207 13.40 19.26 14.92
N TRP A 208 12.19 18.97 14.45
CA TRP A 208 10.98 19.53 15.07
C TRP A 208 10.85 19.13 16.55
N PRO A 209 10.35 20.02 17.42
CA PRO A 209 10.03 19.64 18.78
C PRO A 209 9.08 18.43 18.79
N GLY A 210 9.53 17.32 19.39
CA GLY A 210 8.80 16.06 19.33
C GLY A 210 8.71 15.47 17.92
N GLN A 211 9.79 15.50 17.18
CA GLN A 211 10.01 15.19 15.76
C GLN A 211 9.14 14.09 15.13
N TYR A 212 8.74 13.07 15.90
CA TYR A 212 7.88 11.99 15.42
C TYR A 212 6.39 12.20 15.75
N LEU A 213 6.07 13.10 16.71
CA LEU A 213 4.70 13.30 17.19
C LEU A 213 3.70 13.71 16.10
N PRO A 214 4.02 14.62 15.17
CA PRO A 214 3.09 14.98 14.10
C PRO A 214 2.72 13.79 13.22
N GLY A 215 3.71 12.98 12.82
CA GLY A 215 3.47 11.79 12.00
C GLY A 215 2.72 10.69 12.76
N VAL A 216 3.10 10.44 14.00
CA VAL A 216 2.42 9.46 14.87
C VAL A 216 0.99 9.91 15.17
N GLY A 217 0.77 11.17 15.53
CA GLY A 217 -0.56 11.73 15.79
C GLY A 217 -1.46 11.65 14.56
N PHE A 218 -0.95 12.08 13.40
CA PHE A 218 -1.67 11.95 12.14
C PHE A 218 -2.01 10.49 11.82
N GLY A 219 -1.05 9.57 12.02
CA GLY A 219 -1.26 8.14 11.80
C GLY A 219 -2.34 7.56 12.71
N ILE A 220 -2.29 7.83 14.01
CA ILE A 220 -3.28 7.33 14.99
C ILE A 220 -4.69 7.83 14.63
N VAL A 221 -4.85 9.14 14.44
CA VAL A 221 -6.14 9.75 14.10
C VAL A 221 -6.65 9.23 12.76
N GLY A 222 -5.78 9.18 11.74
CA GLY A 222 -6.13 8.70 10.41
C GLY A 222 -6.52 7.22 10.41
N ILE A 223 -5.76 6.36 11.10
CA ILE A 223 -6.08 4.93 11.25
C ILE A 223 -7.43 4.76 11.98
N ALA A 224 -7.66 5.50 13.07
CA ALA A 224 -8.93 5.44 13.78
C ALA A 224 -10.11 5.85 12.88
N ALA A 225 -9.96 6.94 12.11
CA ALA A 225 -10.96 7.39 11.15
C ALA A 225 -11.21 6.35 10.04
N CYS A 226 -10.15 5.79 9.46
CA CYS A 226 -10.26 4.74 8.45
C CYS A 226 -10.94 3.48 9.01
N LEU A 227 -10.63 3.07 10.25
CA LEU A 227 -11.29 1.94 10.91
C LEU A 227 -12.79 2.20 11.08
N VAL A 228 -13.17 3.38 11.57
CA VAL A 228 -14.58 3.76 11.73
C VAL A 228 -15.32 3.67 10.40
N VAL A 229 -14.75 4.23 9.33
CA VAL A 229 -15.36 4.19 7.99
C VAL A 229 -15.45 2.76 7.46
N THR A 230 -14.38 1.99 7.59
CA THR A 230 -14.30 0.60 7.12
C THR A 230 -15.30 -0.33 7.81
N LEU A 231 -15.51 -0.13 9.12
CA LEU A 231 -16.39 -0.98 9.94
C LEU A 231 -17.83 -0.48 10.00
N SER A 232 -18.11 0.73 9.50
CA SER A 232 -19.46 1.31 9.51
C SER A 232 -20.35 0.60 8.48
N PRO A 233 -21.43 -0.07 8.92
CA PRO A 233 -22.36 -0.73 7.99
C PRO A 233 -23.12 0.32 7.18
N THR A 234 -23.10 0.22 5.85
CA THR A 234 -23.91 1.11 5.01
C THR A 234 -25.38 0.71 5.08
N ARG A 235 -26.26 1.69 5.30
CA ARG A 235 -27.72 1.52 5.56
C ARG A 235 -28.53 0.80 4.45
N ARG A 236 -27.93 0.41 3.34
CA ARG A 236 -28.64 -0.10 2.15
C ARG A 236 -29.18 -1.52 2.26
N ARG A 237 -28.75 -2.32 3.25
CA ARG A 237 -29.16 -3.74 3.34
C ARG A 237 -30.58 -3.96 3.87
N LYS A 238 -31.28 -2.94 4.41
CA LYS A 238 -32.65 -3.09 4.99
C LYS A 238 -33.77 -2.99 3.96
N SER A 239 -33.53 -2.52 2.74
CA SER A 239 -34.63 -2.34 1.74
C SER A 239 -34.80 -3.53 0.80
N ALA A 240 -33.83 -4.43 0.69
CA ALA A 240 -33.93 -5.59 -0.22
C ALA A 240 -34.50 -6.86 0.43
N ALA A 241 -34.64 -6.90 1.75
CA ALA A 241 -35.20 -8.05 2.47
C ALA A 241 -36.73 -7.94 2.74
N GLY A 242 -37.36 -6.89 2.26
CA GLY A 242 -38.77 -6.60 2.56
C GLY A 242 -39.77 -6.75 1.41
N THR A 243 -39.35 -7.26 0.25
CA THR A 243 -40.27 -7.51 -0.87
C THR A 243 -39.99 -8.89 -1.48
N GLU A 244 -40.33 -9.91 -0.74
CA GLU A 244 -40.69 -11.20 -1.33
C GLU A 244 -42.14 -11.06 -1.83
N PRO A 245 -42.43 -11.23 -3.12
CA PRO A 245 -43.82 -11.22 -3.56
C PRO A 245 -44.51 -12.49 -3.05
N ASP A 246 -45.60 -12.28 -2.34
CA ASP A 246 -46.55 -13.31 -1.93
C ASP A 246 -46.85 -14.24 -3.11
N PRO A 247 -46.71 -15.57 -3.00
CA PRO A 247 -47.04 -16.49 -4.05
C PRO A 247 -48.55 -16.45 -4.29
N THR A 248 -48.97 -15.92 -5.45
CA THR A 248 -50.35 -15.98 -5.92
C THR A 248 -50.82 -17.43 -5.91
N PRO A 249 -52.01 -17.74 -5.33
CA PRO A 249 -52.59 -19.08 -5.39
C PRO A 249 -52.92 -19.45 -6.84
N VAL A 250 -52.40 -20.61 -7.26
CA VAL A 250 -52.78 -21.22 -8.54
C VAL A 250 -54.20 -21.73 -8.35
N GLU A 251 -55.17 -21.05 -8.98
CA GLU A 251 -56.53 -21.54 -9.13
C GLU A 251 -56.53 -22.76 -10.05
N SER A 252 -57.17 -23.78 -9.59
CA SER A 252 -57.46 -25.08 -10.23
C SER A 252 -58.32 -24.99 -11.46
#